data_badf9883ae76c6e5a000140091ecd710
#
_entry.id   badf9883ae76c6e5a000140091ecd710
#
_cell.length_a   1.000
_cell.length_b   1.000
_cell.length_c   1.000
_cell.angle_alpha   90.00
_cell.angle_beta   90.00
_cell.angle_gamma   90.00
#
_symmetry.space_group_name_H-M   'P 1'
#
loop_
_entity.id
_entity.type
_entity.pdbx_description
1 polymer ?
#
loop_
_entity_poly.entity_id
_entity_poly.type
_entity_poly.pdbx_seq_one_letter_code
_entity_poly.pdbx_strand_id
1 'polypeptide(L)'
;MASANKQVICEELMRLAAQDRDVLVLCSDSRGSGSMTDFAKTFPRQFVEVGIAEQDLVGIAAGLAKCGKKPYVVAPGSFLACRSLEQIKVDVAYSGANVKLIGISSGISYGPLGMSHHSAQDVACVASLPGIEVYVPSDAQQTRRVIRCICQSTAPAYIKVGRSAVEDIYTPQDELSGMTPHGTPPTGVLLVACGEVTQGAVQALRRLREAGYSAALLDAVSLKPFDQDTLLRYAAAAHVVVTVEEHAAWGGLYAAVSSVLS
;
A
#
# COMPACT_ATOMS: atom_id res chain seq x y z
N MET A 1 -18.69 6.20 2.70
CA MET A 1 -19.00 6.25 1.24
C MET A 1 -17.91 5.46 0.50
N ALA A 2 -18.24 4.81 -0.62
CA ALA A 2 -17.22 4.10 -1.38
C ALA A 2 -16.32 5.09 -2.13
N SER A 3 -15.01 4.99 -1.93
CA SER A 3 -13.99 5.82 -2.59
C SER A 3 -12.84 4.96 -3.10
N ALA A 4 -12.26 5.33 -4.24
CA ALA A 4 -11.04 4.65 -4.70
C ALA A 4 -9.83 5.18 -3.90
N ASN A 5 -9.01 4.28 -3.36
CA ASN A 5 -7.84 4.66 -2.55
C ASN A 5 -6.88 5.60 -3.30
N LYS A 6 -6.69 5.42 -4.61
CA LYS A 6 -5.89 6.33 -5.44
C LYS A 6 -6.44 7.76 -5.51
N GLN A 7 -7.77 7.95 -5.41
CA GLN A 7 -8.38 9.27 -5.36
C GLN A 7 -8.12 9.94 -4.00
N VAL A 8 -8.23 9.17 -2.93
CA VAL A 8 -7.90 9.62 -1.56
C VAL A 8 -6.43 10.04 -1.46
N ILE A 9 -5.54 9.31 -2.13
CA ILE A 9 -4.11 9.70 -2.23
C ILE A 9 -3.98 11.07 -2.91
N CYS A 10 -4.67 11.30 -4.03
CA CYS A 10 -4.65 12.60 -4.72
C CYS A 10 -5.11 13.74 -3.79
N GLU A 11 -6.21 13.55 -3.08
CA GLU A 11 -6.73 14.53 -2.12
C GLU A 11 -5.70 14.88 -1.03
N GLU A 12 -5.06 13.88 -0.42
CA GLU A 12 -4.04 14.11 0.61
C GLU A 12 -2.77 14.76 0.02
N LEU A 13 -2.35 14.37 -1.18
CA LEU A 13 -1.20 15.01 -1.86
C LEU A 13 -1.49 16.47 -2.22
N MET A 14 -2.71 16.79 -2.67
CA MET A 14 -3.13 18.18 -2.90
C MET A 14 -3.09 19.01 -1.61
N ARG A 15 -3.56 18.42 -0.49
CA ARG A 15 -3.49 19.06 0.83
C ARG A 15 -2.03 19.33 1.26
N LEU A 16 -1.13 18.39 1.03
CA LEU A 16 0.30 18.55 1.34
C LEU A 16 0.96 19.59 0.43
N ALA A 17 0.70 19.54 -0.87
CA ALA A 17 1.29 20.48 -1.84
C ALA A 17 0.84 21.94 -1.64
N ALA A 18 -0.37 22.15 -1.12
CA ALA A 18 -0.86 23.49 -0.76
C ALA A 18 -0.08 24.11 0.40
N GLN A 19 0.53 23.30 1.26
CA GLN A 19 1.27 23.74 2.44
C GLN A 19 2.79 23.73 2.23
N ASP A 20 3.28 22.93 1.29
CA ASP A 20 4.70 22.69 1.09
C ASP A 20 5.05 22.61 -0.41
N ARG A 21 5.85 23.58 -0.87
CA ARG A 21 6.30 23.65 -2.28
C ARG A 21 7.34 22.59 -2.66
N ASP A 22 7.90 21.89 -1.68
CA ASP A 22 8.86 20.81 -1.93
C ASP A 22 8.17 19.45 -2.18
N VAL A 23 6.86 19.35 -1.93
CA VAL A 23 6.05 18.21 -2.32
C VAL A 23 5.91 18.19 -3.84
N LEU A 24 6.39 17.12 -4.47
CA LEU A 24 6.31 16.92 -5.92
C LEU A 24 5.59 15.59 -6.22
N VAL A 25 4.74 15.59 -7.23
CA VAL A 25 4.12 14.37 -7.76
C VAL A 25 4.69 14.09 -9.14
N LEU A 26 5.15 12.84 -9.35
CA LEU A 26 5.74 12.41 -10.61
C LEU A 26 4.92 11.25 -11.20
N CYS A 27 4.68 11.28 -12.52
CA CYS A 27 3.97 10.23 -13.25
C CYS A 27 4.73 9.82 -14.52
N SER A 28 4.44 8.60 -15.02
CA SER A 28 4.92 8.07 -16.29
C SER A 28 3.75 7.77 -17.22
N ASP A 29 3.17 8.82 -17.82
CA ASP A 29 1.94 8.75 -18.65
C ASP A 29 0.74 8.09 -17.92
N SER A 30 0.81 8.07 -16.58
CA SER A 30 -0.16 7.42 -15.71
C SER A 30 -1.05 8.39 -14.92
N ARG A 31 -0.96 9.70 -15.23
CA ARG A 31 -1.69 10.76 -14.54
C ARG A 31 -3.20 10.49 -14.44
N GLY A 32 -3.83 10.06 -15.53
CA GLY A 32 -5.27 9.75 -15.56
C GLY A 32 -5.62 8.51 -14.74
N SER A 33 -4.89 7.41 -14.94
CA SER A 33 -5.10 6.16 -14.20
C SER A 33 -4.77 6.28 -12.73
N GLY A 34 -3.82 7.15 -12.37
CA GLY A 34 -3.43 7.47 -10.99
C GLY A 34 -4.34 8.47 -10.28
N SER A 35 -5.37 9.00 -10.94
CA SER A 35 -6.24 10.07 -10.42
C SER A 35 -5.50 11.39 -10.13
N MET A 36 -4.34 11.65 -10.76
CA MET A 36 -3.50 12.84 -10.54
C MET A 36 -3.82 14.01 -11.48
N THR A 37 -4.90 13.93 -12.26
CA THR A 37 -5.26 14.99 -13.21
C THR A 37 -5.56 16.32 -12.54
N ASP A 38 -6.28 16.30 -11.41
CA ASP A 38 -6.63 17.51 -10.68
C ASP A 38 -5.43 18.08 -9.93
N PHE A 39 -4.54 17.23 -9.41
CA PHE A 39 -3.25 17.66 -8.87
C PHE A 39 -2.43 18.43 -9.92
N ALA A 40 -2.25 17.84 -11.10
CA ALA A 40 -1.47 18.44 -12.18
C ALA A 40 -2.02 19.80 -12.67
N LYS A 41 -3.36 19.95 -12.67
CA LYS A 41 -4.02 21.23 -12.99
C LYS A 41 -3.84 22.28 -11.91
N THR A 42 -3.95 21.89 -10.63
CA THR A 42 -3.93 22.82 -9.50
C THR A 42 -2.50 23.20 -9.11
N PHE A 43 -1.57 22.28 -9.21
CA PHE A 43 -0.16 22.44 -8.81
C PHE A 43 0.81 22.13 -9.97
N PRO A 44 0.73 22.84 -11.12
CA PRO A 44 1.53 22.50 -12.32
C PRO A 44 3.04 22.63 -12.12
N ARG A 45 3.50 23.41 -11.13
CA ARG A 45 4.93 23.54 -10.79
C ARG A 45 5.43 22.45 -9.83
N GLN A 46 4.52 21.68 -9.27
CA GLN A 46 4.80 20.56 -8.36
C GLN A 46 4.47 19.20 -9.01
N PHE A 47 4.19 19.21 -10.31
CA PHE A 47 3.89 18.02 -11.09
C PHE A 47 4.94 17.80 -12.18
N VAL A 48 5.46 16.58 -12.27
CA VAL A 48 6.45 16.16 -13.27
C VAL A 48 5.90 14.99 -14.06
N GLU A 49 5.88 15.12 -15.38
CA GLU A 49 5.50 14.04 -16.30
C GLU A 49 6.73 13.62 -17.10
N VAL A 50 7.10 12.34 -17.02
CA VAL A 50 8.31 11.82 -17.67
C VAL A 50 8.02 10.99 -18.91
N GLY A 51 6.74 10.78 -19.25
CA GLY A 51 6.34 9.85 -20.30
C GLY A 51 6.44 8.39 -19.83
N ILE A 52 6.31 7.43 -20.76
CA ILE A 52 6.35 5.99 -20.43
C ILE A 52 7.80 5.54 -20.16
N ALA A 53 8.32 5.92 -18.99
CA ALA A 53 9.72 5.74 -18.59
C ALA A 53 9.86 5.54 -17.08
N GLU A 54 9.33 4.42 -16.53
CA GLU A 54 9.27 4.21 -15.07
C GLU A 54 10.64 4.11 -14.41
N GLN A 55 11.66 3.65 -15.12
CA GLN A 55 13.04 3.62 -14.59
C GLN A 55 13.58 5.05 -14.41
N ASP A 56 13.42 5.91 -15.42
CA ASP A 56 13.79 7.33 -15.30
C ASP A 56 12.95 8.06 -14.24
N LEU A 57 11.66 7.72 -14.15
CA LEU A 57 10.76 8.25 -13.13
C LEU A 57 11.32 8.07 -11.72
N VAL A 58 11.79 6.86 -11.41
CA VAL A 58 12.36 6.54 -10.08
C VAL A 58 13.72 7.22 -9.89
N GLY A 59 14.61 7.21 -10.90
CA GLY A 59 15.89 7.90 -10.85
C GLY A 59 15.76 9.40 -10.65
N ILE A 60 14.84 10.04 -11.41
CA ILE A 60 14.53 11.48 -11.25
C ILE A 60 14.00 11.78 -9.84
N ALA A 61 13.08 10.95 -9.32
CA ALA A 61 12.55 11.13 -7.98
C ALA A 61 13.64 10.99 -6.91
N ALA A 62 14.55 10.03 -7.05
CA ALA A 62 15.69 9.86 -6.14
C ALA A 62 16.61 11.08 -6.15
N GLY A 63 16.93 11.61 -7.33
CA GLY A 63 17.73 12.86 -7.48
C GLY A 63 17.05 14.06 -6.83
N LEU A 64 15.74 14.23 -7.05
CA LEU A 64 14.95 15.30 -6.43
C LEU A 64 14.93 15.18 -4.89
N ALA A 65 14.79 13.96 -4.36
CA ALA A 65 14.84 13.70 -2.91
C ALA A 65 16.21 14.11 -2.33
N LYS A 66 17.30 13.80 -3.02
CA LYS A 66 18.66 14.22 -2.61
C LYS A 66 18.87 15.74 -2.68
N CYS A 67 18.08 16.44 -3.50
CA CYS A 67 18.05 17.92 -3.54
C CYS A 67 17.07 18.52 -2.51
N GLY A 68 16.57 17.75 -1.55
CA GLY A 68 15.69 18.23 -0.47
C GLY A 68 14.21 18.31 -0.85
N LYS A 69 13.80 17.81 -2.02
CA LYS A 69 12.39 17.71 -2.40
C LYS A 69 11.73 16.49 -1.76
N LYS A 70 10.39 16.47 -1.76
CA LYS A 70 9.55 15.40 -1.23
C LYS A 70 8.76 14.75 -2.38
N PRO A 71 9.41 13.86 -3.16
CA PRO A 71 8.79 13.26 -4.34
C PRO A 71 7.84 12.11 -3.98
N TYR A 72 6.65 12.13 -4.61
CA TYR A 72 5.66 11.08 -4.63
C TYR A 72 5.53 10.58 -6.07
N VAL A 73 5.95 9.35 -6.31
CA VAL A 73 5.89 8.67 -7.61
C VAL A 73 4.58 7.91 -7.71
N VAL A 74 3.81 8.13 -8.77
CA VAL A 74 2.51 7.47 -8.98
C VAL A 74 2.50 6.79 -10.34
N ALA A 75 2.54 5.46 -10.35
CA ALA A 75 2.52 4.65 -11.57
C ALA A 75 1.86 3.28 -11.31
N PRO A 76 1.42 2.54 -12.35
CA PRO A 76 0.90 1.18 -12.18
C PRO A 76 1.88 0.29 -11.44
N GLY A 77 1.39 -0.45 -10.43
CA GLY A 77 2.23 -1.23 -9.53
C GLY A 77 3.13 -2.25 -10.25
N SER A 78 2.62 -2.91 -11.30
CA SER A 78 3.39 -3.84 -12.11
C SER A 78 4.61 -3.20 -12.79
N PHE A 79 4.44 -1.99 -13.32
CA PHE A 79 5.54 -1.29 -13.99
C PHE A 79 6.47 -0.63 -12.98
N LEU A 80 5.91 0.03 -11.98
CA LEU A 80 6.72 0.68 -10.94
C LEU A 80 7.60 -0.31 -10.18
N ALA A 81 7.01 -1.40 -9.65
CA ALA A 81 7.77 -2.34 -8.82
C ALA A 81 8.69 -3.27 -9.64
N CYS A 82 8.20 -3.83 -10.75
CA CYS A 82 8.96 -4.85 -11.48
C CYS A 82 9.94 -4.25 -12.51
N ARG A 83 9.51 -3.24 -13.28
CA ARG A 83 10.34 -2.61 -14.30
C ARG A 83 11.46 -1.76 -13.70
N SER A 84 11.18 -1.07 -12.59
CA SER A 84 12.13 -0.14 -11.94
C SER A 84 12.76 -0.73 -10.68
N LEU A 85 12.75 -2.05 -10.50
CA LEU A 85 13.25 -2.68 -9.27
C LEU A 85 14.71 -2.35 -8.98
N GLU A 86 15.55 -2.27 -9.99
CA GLU A 86 16.95 -1.91 -9.84
C GLU A 86 17.09 -0.47 -9.34
N GLN A 87 16.38 0.50 -9.93
CA GLN A 87 16.41 1.90 -9.51
C GLN A 87 15.83 2.07 -8.09
N ILE A 88 14.76 1.34 -7.73
CA ILE A 88 14.25 1.32 -6.36
C ILE A 88 15.31 0.78 -5.39
N LYS A 89 16.03 -0.28 -5.78
CA LYS A 89 17.09 -0.88 -4.96
C LYS A 89 18.25 0.07 -4.76
N VAL A 90 18.79 0.64 -5.84
CA VAL A 90 20.08 1.38 -5.81
C VAL A 90 19.84 2.87 -5.52
N ASP A 91 18.95 3.51 -6.30
CA ASP A 91 18.80 4.96 -6.22
C ASP A 91 17.93 5.38 -5.04
N VAL A 92 16.98 4.53 -4.62
CA VAL A 92 16.06 4.85 -3.52
C VAL A 92 16.52 4.18 -2.22
N ALA A 93 16.46 2.85 -2.13
CA ALA A 93 16.68 2.12 -0.88
C ALA A 93 18.14 2.20 -0.40
N TYR A 94 19.09 1.80 -1.22
CA TYR A 94 20.52 1.82 -0.88
C TYR A 94 21.02 3.24 -0.61
N SER A 95 20.62 4.20 -1.44
CA SER A 95 21.00 5.61 -1.28
C SER A 95 20.25 6.33 -0.15
N GLY A 96 19.25 5.71 0.48
CA GLY A 96 18.43 6.33 1.50
C GLY A 96 17.71 7.59 0.98
N ALA A 97 17.23 7.57 -0.28
CA ALA A 97 16.48 8.68 -0.86
C ALA A 97 15.01 8.60 -0.40
N ASN A 98 14.51 9.65 0.25
CA ASN A 98 13.14 9.71 0.77
C ASN A 98 12.12 9.87 -0.37
N VAL A 99 11.88 8.80 -1.13
CA VAL A 99 10.89 8.74 -2.20
C VAL A 99 9.68 7.93 -1.74
N LYS A 100 8.46 8.43 -1.97
CA LYS A 100 7.22 7.69 -1.74
C LYS A 100 6.74 7.11 -3.06
N LEU A 101 6.78 5.79 -3.19
CA LEU A 101 6.42 5.03 -4.38
C LEU A 101 4.97 4.53 -4.24
N ILE A 102 4.07 4.97 -5.10
CA ILE A 102 2.65 4.63 -5.05
C ILE A 102 2.32 3.74 -6.25
N GLY A 103 2.23 2.43 -6.01
CA GLY A 103 1.80 1.43 -6.97
C GLY A 103 0.28 1.39 -7.06
N ILE A 104 -0.27 2.04 -8.09
CA ILE A 104 -1.71 2.06 -8.35
C ILE A 104 -2.15 0.87 -9.17
N SER A 105 -3.46 0.57 -9.13
CA SER A 105 -4.09 -0.51 -9.90
C SER A 105 -3.37 -1.85 -9.73
N SER A 106 -2.85 -2.08 -8.53
CA SER A 106 -2.09 -3.28 -8.16
C SER A 106 -2.98 -4.52 -8.00
N GLY A 107 -2.38 -5.66 -7.68
CA GLY A 107 -3.08 -6.94 -7.63
C GLY A 107 -3.56 -7.36 -9.01
N ILE A 108 -4.78 -7.87 -9.10
CA ILE A 108 -5.45 -8.28 -10.34
C ILE A 108 -6.49 -7.27 -10.82
N SER A 109 -6.50 -6.08 -10.25
CA SER A 109 -7.55 -5.07 -10.46
C SER A 109 -7.64 -4.51 -11.90
N TYR A 110 -6.65 -4.77 -12.76
CA TYR A 110 -6.73 -4.49 -14.21
C TYR A 110 -7.61 -5.48 -14.98
N GLY A 111 -7.99 -6.64 -14.39
CA GLY A 111 -8.90 -7.60 -15.00
C GLY A 111 -8.44 -8.10 -16.38
N PRO A 112 -9.17 -7.77 -17.46
CA PRO A 112 -8.93 -8.35 -18.79
C PRO A 112 -7.59 -7.98 -19.43
N LEU A 113 -6.85 -6.99 -18.91
CA LEU A 113 -5.50 -6.68 -19.41
C LEU A 113 -4.49 -7.77 -19.08
N GLY A 114 -4.80 -8.63 -18.11
CA GLY A 114 -4.05 -9.84 -17.82
C GLY A 114 -2.68 -9.60 -17.21
N MET A 115 -1.81 -10.61 -17.31
CA MET A 115 -0.55 -10.72 -16.59
C MET A 115 0.41 -9.55 -16.83
N SER A 116 0.40 -8.91 -17.99
CA SER A 116 1.27 -7.76 -18.29
C SER A 116 0.96 -6.53 -17.40
N HIS A 117 -0.26 -6.45 -16.86
CA HIS A 117 -0.72 -5.33 -16.02
C HIS A 117 -0.99 -5.76 -14.57
N HIS A 118 -1.21 -7.06 -14.33
CA HIS A 118 -1.41 -7.57 -12.97
C HIS A 118 -0.13 -7.40 -12.15
N SER A 119 -0.28 -7.03 -10.90
CA SER A 119 0.83 -6.78 -9.97
C SER A 119 0.68 -7.66 -8.72
N ALA A 120 0.82 -8.98 -8.95
CA ALA A 120 0.77 -9.97 -7.88
C ALA A 120 2.15 -10.28 -7.28
N GLN A 121 3.20 -9.53 -7.65
CA GLN A 121 4.59 -9.73 -7.22
C GLN A 121 5.23 -8.46 -6.66
N ASP A 122 4.55 -7.32 -6.72
CA ASP A 122 5.08 -6.00 -6.37
C ASP A 122 5.57 -5.92 -4.92
N VAL A 123 4.77 -6.42 -3.97
CA VAL A 123 5.16 -6.46 -2.55
C VAL A 123 6.39 -7.32 -2.36
N ALA A 124 6.44 -8.53 -2.95
CA ALA A 124 7.61 -9.41 -2.86
C ALA A 124 8.90 -8.73 -3.35
N CYS A 125 8.82 -8.04 -4.49
CA CYS A 125 9.94 -7.31 -5.05
C CYS A 125 10.45 -6.22 -4.10
N VAL A 126 9.56 -5.36 -3.63
CA VAL A 126 9.94 -4.17 -2.87
C VAL A 126 10.23 -4.50 -1.40
N ALA A 127 9.46 -5.39 -0.77
CA ALA A 127 9.66 -5.77 0.64
C ALA A 127 11.01 -6.48 0.86
N SER A 128 11.56 -7.15 -0.18
CA SER A 128 12.89 -7.77 -0.10
C SER A 128 14.04 -6.77 0.06
N LEU A 129 13.83 -5.48 -0.29
CA LEU A 129 14.86 -4.46 -0.25
C LEU A 129 15.00 -3.88 1.17
N PRO A 130 16.22 -3.80 1.76
CA PRO A 130 16.41 -3.15 3.06
C PRO A 130 16.06 -1.66 3.03
N GLY A 131 15.62 -1.12 4.18
CA GLY A 131 15.44 0.33 4.36
C GLY A 131 14.22 0.95 3.71
N ILE A 132 13.34 0.18 3.08
CA ILE A 132 12.07 0.66 2.50
C ILE A 132 10.88 0.13 3.30
N GLU A 133 9.91 0.98 3.57
CA GLU A 133 8.63 0.63 4.21
C GLU A 133 7.61 0.17 3.16
N VAL A 134 6.68 -0.74 3.54
CA VAL A 134 5.65 -1.26 2.61
C VAL A 134 4.28 -1.24 3.28
N TYR A 135 3.34 -0.57 2.64
CA TYR A 135 1.97 -0.39 3.12
C TYR A 135 0.94 -0.84 2.08
N VAL A 136 -0.12 -1.49 2.55
CA VAL A 136 -1.22 -2.02 1.72
C VAL A 136 -2.56 -1.67 2.37
N PRO A 137 -3.03 -0.41 2.27
CA PRO A 137 -4.24 0.03 2.94
C PRO A 137 -5.52 -0.59 2.34
N SER A 138 -6.49 -0.87 3.21
CA SER A 138 -7.74 -1.55 2.87
C SER A 138 -8.85 -0.59 2.43
N ASP A 139 -8.88 0.64 2.95
CA ASP A 139 -9.92 1.62 2.67
C ASP A 139 -9.42 3.07 2.66
N ALA A 140 -10.35 4.02 2.51
CA ALA A 140 -10.03 5.44 2.46
C ALA A 140 -9.41 5.95 3.77
N GLN A 141 -9.84 5.47 4.93
CA GLN A 141 -9.35 5.96 6.22
C GLN A 141 -7.92 5.47 6.48
N GLN A 142 -7.64 4.20 6.22
CA GLN A 142 -6.27 3.68 6.28
C GLN A 142 -5.36 4.38 5.28
N THR A 143 -5.84 4.61 4.05
CA THR A 143 -5.07 5.32 3.02
C THR A 143 -4.71 6.73 3.48
N ARG A 144 -5.65 7.51 4.02
CA ARG A 144 -5.37 8.84 4.59
C ARG A 144 -4.32 8.77 5.68
N ARG A 145 -4.45 7.80 6.59
CA ARG A 145 -3.51 7.63 7.70
C ARG A 145 -2.12 7.25 7.21
N VAL A 146 -2.02 6.32 6.25
CA VAL A 146 -0.73 5.95 5.65
C VAL A 146 -0.04 7.18 5.04
N ILE A 147 -0.74 7.95 4.19
CA ILE A 147 -0.15 9.14 3.56
C ILE A 147 0.30 10.17 4.62
N ARG A 148 -0.49 10.40 5.67
CA ARG A 148 -0.14 11.30 6.78
C ARG A 148 1.03 10.79 7.62
N CYS A 149 1.17 9.48 7.78
CA CYS A 149 2.30 8.88 8.48
C CYS A 149 3.59 9.01 7.68
N ILE A 150 3.57 8.56 6.42
CA ILE A 150 4.77 8.55 5.58
C ILE A 150 5.27 9.95 5.21
N CYS A 151 4.40 10.96 5.18
CA CYS A 151 4.84 12.33 4.93
C CYS A 151 5.71 12.90 6.06
N GLN A 152 5.62 12.34 7.27
CA GLN A 152 6.46 12.68 8.42
C GLN A 152 7.73 11.80 8.49
N SER A 153 7.75 10.66 7.80
CA SER A 153 8.88 9.73 7.77
C SER A 153 9.95 10.19 6.78
N THR A 154 11.21 10.00 7.13
CA THR A 154 12.36 10.20 6.23
C THR A 154 12.72 8.92 5.47
N ALA A 155 12.12 7.78 5.78
CA ALA A 155 12.33 6.53 5.09
C ALA A 155 11.59 6.51 3.75
N PRO A 156 12.15 5.90 2.70
CA PRO A 156 11.40 5.60 1.49
C PRO A 156 10.26 4.61 1.79
N ALA A 157 9.16 4.72 1.06
CA ALA A 157 8.00 3.86 1.26
C ALA A 157 7.36 3.45 -0.06
N TYR A 158 6.85 2.22 -0.11
CA TYR A 158 5.99 1.71 -1.17
C TYR A 158 4.57 1.55 -0.66
N ILE A 159 3.61 2.09 -1.38
CA ILE A 159 2.19 1.99 -1.07
C ILE A 159 1.49 1.26 -2.21
N LYS A 160 0.86 0.13 -1.91
CA LYS A 160 0.08 -0.65 -2.86
C LYS A 160 -1.40 -0.33 -2.72
N VAL A 161 -2.04 0.10 -3.81
CA VAL A 161 -3.49 0.31 -3.85
C VAL A 161 -4.10 -0.26 -5.13
N GLY A 162 -5.34 -0.68 -5.05
CA GLY A 162 -6.12 -1.17 -6.17
C GLY A 162 -6.66 -0.05 -7.07
N ARG A 163 -7.69 -0.38 -7.85
CA ARG A 163 -8.26 0.51 -8.86
C ARG A 163 -9.67 0.98 -8.51
N SER A 164 -10.44 0.10 -7.92
CA SER A 164 -11.88 0.29 -7.72
C SER A 164 -12.18 1.09 -6.45
N ALA A 165 -13.38 1.65 -6.40
CA ALA A 165 -13.90 2.21 -5.16
C ALA A 165 -14.22 1.06 -4.18
N VAL A 166 -13.86 1.27 -2.91
CA VAL A 166 -14.14 0.35 -1.81
C VAL A 166 -14.94 1.08 -0.74
N GLU A 167 -15.77 0.34 -0.01
CA GLU A 167 -16.49 0.90 1.14
C GLU A 167 -15.54 1.12 2.32
N ASP A 168 -15.84 2.11 3.14
CA ASP A 168 -15.07 2.35 4.36
C ASP A 168 -15.32 1.20 5.36
N ILE A 169 -14.24 0.59 5.83
CA ILE A 169 -14.24 -0.37 6.94
C ILE A 169 -14.16 0.43 8.26
N TYR A 170 -13.43 1.52 8.22
CA TYR A 170 -13.12 2.38 9.37
C TYR A 170 -13.78 3.75 9.27
N THR A 171 -13.85 4.42 10.42
CA THR A 171 -14.26 5.82 10.56
C THR A 171 -13.05 6.71 10.86
N PRO A 172 -13.16 8.05 10.72
CA PRO A 172 -12.07 8.96 11.08
C PRO A 172 -11.67 8.92 12.57
N GLN A 173 -12.54 8.37 13.43
CA GLN A 173 -12.34 8.27 14.88
C GLN A 173 -11.64 6.98 15.29
N ASP A 174 -11.57 5.98 14.41
CA ASP A 174 -10.93 4.70 14.73
C ASP A 174 -9.42 4.85 14.91
N GLU A 175 -8.90 4.22 15.95
CA GLU A 175 -7.45 4.09 16.16
C GLU A 175 -6.93 2.99 15.24
N LEU A 176 -6.13 3.40 14.25
CA LEU A 176 -5.53 2.50 13.29
C LEU A 176 -4.05 2.29 13.62
N SER A 177 -3.63 1.05 13.67
CA SER A 177 -2.23 0.63 13.86
C SER A 177 -1.68 -0.03 12.60
N GLY A 178 -0.43 -0.48 12.63
CA GLY A 178 0.17 -1.27 11.54
C GLY A 178 -0.57 -2.59 11.26
N MET A 179 -1.25 -3.13 12.29
CA MET A 179 -2.14 -4.29 12.21
C MET A 179 -3.35 -4.04 13.11
N THR A 180 -4.50 -3.77 12.52
CA THR A 180 -5.72 -3.38 13.24
C THR A 180 -6.61 -4.61 13.49
N PRO A 181 -6.92 -4.96 14.75
CA PRO A 181 -7.73 -6.12 15.05
C PRO A 181 -9.24 -5.87 14.99
N HIS A 182 -10.00 -6.84 14.49
CA HIS A 182 -11.45 -6.92 14.52
C HIS A 182 -11.90 -8.08 15.43
N GLY A 183 -12.02 -7.80 16.70
CA GLY A 183 -12.40 -8.75 17.76
C GLY A 183 -11.23 -9.13 18.67
N THR A 184 -11.51 -10.04 19.59
CA THR A 184 -10.51 -10.59 20.54
C THR A 184 -9.79 -11.80 19.94
N PRO A 185 -8.61 -12.20 20.49
CA PRO A 185 -7.92 -13.39 20.04
C PRO A 185 -8.83 -14.62 20.00
N PRO A 186 -8.92 -15.34 18.85
CA PRO A 186 -9.85 -16.45 18.69
C PRO A 186 -9.25 -17.78 19.11
N THR A 187 -10.10 -18.76 19.45
CA THR A 187 -9.70 -20.16 19.60
C THR A 187 -9.93 -20.99 18.34
N GLY A 188 -10.65 -20.46 17.36
CA GLY A 188 -11.00 -21.13 16.10
C GLY A 188 -10.21 -20.57 14.91
N VAL A 189 -10.76 -19.56 14.24
CA VAL A 189 -10.22 -19.05 12.98
C VAL A 189 -9.66 -17.63 13.16
N LEU A 190 -8.40 -17.46 12.79
CA LEU A 190 -7.80 -16.14 12.62
C LEU A 190 -7.67 -15.82 11.13
N LEU A 191 -8.36 -14.79 10.67
CA LEU A 191 -8.15 -14.21 9.35
C LEU A 191 -7.06 -13.13 9.47
N VAL A 192 -6.12 -13.09 8.54
CA VAL A 192 -5.15 -11.99 8.40
C VAL A 192 -5.26 -11.47 6.97
N ALA A 193 -5.64 -10.23 6.80
CA ALA A 193 -5.87 -9.64 5.48
C ALA A 193 -5.07 -8.37 5.28
N CYS A 194 -4.83 -7.96 4.03
CA CYS A 194 -4.29 -6.65 3.69
C CYS A 194 -4.89 -6.12 2.38
N GLY A 195 -4.97 -4.80 2.27
CA GLY A 195 -5.46 -4.14 1.07
C GLY A 195 -6.97 -4.26 0.86
N GLU A 196 -7.41 -3.94 -0.33
CA GLU A 196 -8.84 -3.79 -0.66
C GLU A 196 -9.65 -5.08 -0.49
N VAL A 197 -9.01 -6.25 -0.56
CA VAL A 197 -9.66 -7.56 -0.32
C VAL A 197 -10.05 -7.79 1.16
N THR A 198 -9.57 -6.95 2.08
CA THR A 198 -10.00 -6.96 3.49
C THR A 198 -11.50 -6.78 3.63
N GLN A 199 -12.17 -6.12 2.70
CA GLN A 199 -13.64 -6.04 2.64
C GLN A 199 -14.30 -7.43 2.61
N GLY A 200 -13.77 -8.32 1.76
CA GLY A 200 -14.21 -9.72 1.70
C GLY A 200 -13.91 -10.49 3.00
N ALA A 201 -12.76 -10.22 3.61
CA ALA A 201 -12.39 -10.84 4.88
C ALA A 201 -13.30 -10.40 6.04
N VAL A 202 -13.75 -9.13 6.08
CA VAL A 202 -14.75 -8.63 7.04
C VAL A 202 -16.09 -9.35 6.86
N GLN A 203 -16.52 -9.57 5.62
CA GLN A 203 -17.74 -10.34 5.34
C GLN A 203 -17.60 -11.82 5.77
N ALA A 204 -16.45 -12.43 5.49
CA ALA A 204 -16.15 -13.78 5.91
C ALA A 204 -16.13 -13.91 7.44
N LEU A 205 -15.55 -12.95 8.15
CA LEU A 205 -15.56 -12.89 9.62
C LEU A 205 -16.99 -12.91 10.18
N ARG A 206 -17.90 -12.10 9.61
CA ARG A 206 -19.31 -12.08 10.03
C ARG A 206 -19.96 -13.45 9.86
N ARG A 207 -19.81 -14.07 8.68
CA ARG A 207 -20.36 -15.39 8.39
C ARG A 207 -19.81 -16.49 9.31
N LEU A 208 -18.51 -16.47 9.61
CA LEU A 208 -17.90 -17.40 10.56
C LEU A 208 -18.52 -17.28 11.96
N ARG A 209 -18.72 -16.05 12.44
CA ARG A 209 -19.34 -15.81 13.74
C ARG A 209 -20.81 -16.21 13.77
N GLU A 210 -21.57 -15.94 12.72
CA GLU A 210 -22.96 -16.39 12.57
C GLU A 210 -23.07 -17.90 12.54
N ALA A 211 -22.05 -18.61 12.00
CA ALA A 211 -21.96 -20.07 12.02
C ALA A 211 -21.45 -20.65 13.35
N GLY A 212 -21.22 -19.79 14.37
CA GLY A 212 -20.81 -20.22 15.72
C GLY A 212 -19.31 -20.42 15.91
N TYR A 213 -18.47 -20.05 14.94
CA TYR A 213 -17.02 -20.15 15.11
C TYR A 213 -16.47 -19.00 15.95
N SER A 214 -15.52 -19.30 16.84
CA SER A 214 -14.65 -18.29 17.44
C SER A 214 -13.72 -17.75 16.35
N ALA A 215 -13.93 -16.52 15.91
CA ALA A 215 -13.18 -15.95 14.79
C ALA A 215 -12.80 -14.48 15.03
N ALA A 216 -11.62 -14.09 14.55
CA ALA A 216 -11.14 -12.71 14.50
C ALA A 216 -10.47 -12.41 13.14
N LEU A 217 -10.30 -11.12 12.86
CA LEU A 217 -9.56 -10.65 11.68
C LEU A 217 -8.50 -9.65 12.14
N LEU A 218 -7.31 -9.75 11.57
CA LEU A 218 -6.26 -8.73 11.63
C LEU A 218 -6.14 -8.08 10.25
N ASP A 219 -6.33 -6.77 10.19
CA ASP A 219 -6.11 -5.98 8.98
C ASP A 219 -4.68 -5.41 9.01
N ALA A 220 -3.78 -6.00 8.24
CA ALA A 220 -2.35 -5.72 8.22
C ALA A 220 -2.04 -4.64 7.16
N VAL A 221 -2.21 -3.36 7.51
CA VAL A 221 -1.88 -2.25 6.61
C VAL A 221 -0.38 -2.12 6.39
N SER A 222 0.45 -2.44 7.39
CA SER A 222 1.91 -2.42 7.30
C SER A 222 2.46 -3.83 7.12
N LEU A 223 3.06 -4.10 5.97
CA LEU A 223 3.79 -5.34 5.73
C LEU A 223 5.29 -5.19 6.04
N LYS A 224 5.77 -3.94 6.11
CA LYS A 224 7.14 -3.63 6.53
C LYS A 224 7.20 -2.19 7.04
N PRO A 225 7.45 -1.97 8.36
CA PRO A 225 7.64 -3.01 9.39
C PRO A 225 6.37 -3.82 9.63
N PHE A 226 6.53 -5.10 10.00
CA PHE A 226 5.42 -6.01 10.28
C PHE A 226 5.19 -6.13 11.79
N ASP A 227 3.94 -6.02 12.24
CA ASP A 227 3.57 -6.12 13.66
C ASP A 227 3.47 -7.61 14.09
N GLN A 228 4.63 -8.18 14.40
CA GLN A 228 4.76 -9.56 14.83
C GLN A 228 4.09 -9.83 16.18
N ASP A 229 4.15 -8.87 17.10
CA ASP A 229 3.61 -9.04 18.45
C ASP A 229 2.08 -9.18 18.44
N THR A 230 1.40 -8.36 17.63
CA THR A 230 -0.05 -8.49 17.46
C THR A 230 -0.40 -9.81 16.78
N LEU A 231 0.32 -10.22 15.74
CA LEU A 231 0.08 -11.52 15.08
C LEU A 231 0.25 -12.68 16.06
N LEU A 232 1.37 -12.76 16.80
CA LEU A 232 1.65 -13.84 17.76
C LEU A 232 0.57 -13.91 18.84
N ARG A 233 0.16 -12.77 19.40
CA ARG A 233 -0.90 -12.71 20.41
C ARG A 233 -2.24 -13.26 19.91
N TYR A 234 -2.62 -12.97 18.66
CA TYR A 234 -3.88 -13.43 18.09
C TYR A 234 -3.83 -14.86 17.58
N ALA A 235 -2.68 -15.33 17.13
CA ALA A 235 -2.49 -16.69 16.63
C ALA A 235 -2.33 -17.73 17.75
N ALA A 236 -1.95 -17.32 18.98
CA ALA A 236 -1.55 -18.22 20.06
C ALA A 236 -2.54 -19.35 20.39
N ALA A 237 -3.84 -19.14 20.26
CA ALA A 237 -4.87 -20.13 20.54
C ALA A 237 -5.71 -20.48 19.31
N ALA A 238 -5.45 -19.89 18.14
CA ALA A 238 -6.19 -20.15 16.92
C ALA A 238 -5.86 -21.55 16.36
N HIS A 239 -6.89 -22.31 15.99
CA HIS A 239 -6.70 -23.60 15.33
C HIS A 239 -6.21 -23.46 13.89
N VAL A 240 -6.61 -22.39 13.21
CA VAL A 240 -6.20 -22.12 11.83
C VAL A 240 -6.00 -20.63 11.60
N VAL A 241 -4.96 -20.29 10.85
CA VAL A 241 -4.68 -18.93 10.37
C VAL A 241 -4.85 -18.93 8.86
N VAL A 242 -5.69 -18.02 8.36
CA VAL A 242 -5.98 -17.87 6.92
C VAL A 242 -5.56 -16.47 6.48
N THR A 243 -4.65 -16.39 5.51
CA THR A 243 -4.25 -15.11 4.90
C THR A 243 -5.11 -14.77 3.69
N VAL A 244 -5.44 -13.48 3.53
CA VAL A 244 -6.26 -12.96 2.42
C VAL A 244 -5.54 -11.76 1.81
N GLU A 245 -5.07 -11.92 0.58
CA GLU A 245 -4.32 -10.87 -0.13
C GLU A 245 -4.48 -10.95 -1.65
N GLU A 246 -4.30 -9.87 -2.36
CA GLU A 246 -4.17 -9.84 -3.82
C GLU A 246 -2.69 -9.91 -4.23
N HIS A 247 -2.08 -11.06 -4.01
CA HIS A 247 -0.66 -11.29 -4.27
C HIS A 247 -0.40 -12.76 -4.58
N ALA A 248 0.76 -13.07 -5.17
CA ALA A 248 1.24 -14.44 -5.28
C ALA A 248 1.59 -15.01 -3.89
N ALA A 249 1.54 -16.32 -3.74
CA ALA A 249 1.83 -16.99 -2.45
C ALA A 249 3.26 -16.71 -1.92
N TRP A 250 4.19 -16.29 -2.78
CA TRP A 250 5.58 -16.02 -2.42
C TRP A 250 5.83 -14.52 -2.18
N GLY A 251 6.31 -14.18 -0.99
CA GLY A 251 6.82 -12.83 -0.65
C GLY A 251 5.77 -11.78 -0.31
N GLY A 252 4.47 -12.14 -0.21
CA GLY A 252 3.40 -11.28 0.25
C GLY A 252 3.08 -11.44 1.73
N LEU A 253 1.83 -11.16 2.11
CA LEU A 253 1.32 -11.30 3.47
C LEU A 253 1.46 -12.73 3.99
N TYR A 254 1.13 -13.74 3.16
CA TYR A 254 1.29 -15.14 3.52
C TYR A 254 2.73 -15.46 3.97
N ALA A 255 3.72 -15.00 3.20
CA ALA A 255 5.13 -15.24 3.53
C ALA A 255 5.53 -14.53 4.83
N ALA A 256 5.06 -13.30 5.06
CA ALA A 256 5.31 -12.56 6.30
C ALA A 256 4.68 -13.28 7.51
N VAL A 257 3.42 -13.70 7.41
CA VAL A 257 2.72 -14.45 8.47
C VAL A 257 3.41 -15.77 8.73
N SER A 258 3.75 -16.55 7.68
CA SER A 258 4.39 -17.85 7.83
C SER A 258 5.78 -17.74 8.47
N SER A 259 6.56 -16.70 8.14
CA SER A 259 7.90 -16.52 8.73
C SER A 259 7.88 -16.20 10.23
N VAL A 260 6.76 -15.70 10.74
CA VAL A 260 6.58 -15.40 12.19
C VAL A 260 6.01 -16.60 12.94
N LEU A 261 5.18 -17.43 12.29
CA LEU A 261 4.47 -18.53 12.93
C LEU A 261 5.17 -19.90 12.77
N SER A 262 6.26 -19.96 11.99
CA SER A 262 7.03 -21.20 11.74
C SER A 262 8.05 -21.53 12.82
#